data_0e1bfb2b0dd5a54148532dd57ce8b024
#
_entry.id   0e1bfb2b0dd5a54148532dd57ce8b024
#
_cell.length_a   1.000
_cell.length_b   1.000
_cell.length_c   1.000
_cell.angle_alpha   90.00
_cell.angle_beta   90.00
_cell.angle_gamma   90.00
#
_symmetry.space_group_name_H-M   'P 1'
#
loop_
_entity.id
_entity.type
_entity.pdbx_description
1 polymer ?
#
loop_
_entity_poly.entity_id
_entity_poly.type
_entity_poly.pdbx_seq_one_letter_code
_entity_poly.pdbx_strand_id
1 'polypeptide(L)'
;MKKIIAMLLALVMLLSLAACASSGKTDAPAAADTAAPAETTDTTDTAPAADTKTDGKTYKVAMICDSSINDGGWGAACYNAMIAAAEKMGWETEVTDSISQDAYYDSIVAYCTLGYDMIYAPGNQYTDAVLQAAEEYPDVAFALLNGAEDTPAKAVNGNVSSLLPNAQQIGWIAGALAGLMTESGKLGFIGGMELDTTKGKIAGFEEAAKYVAEQEGKTVELLNVPYANSFSDAPKGKEFATELIAQGADVFFGDASAVDSGAREAIDAANAAAGEVKIYDIGQPADILGQNECIICSQVTDNSAMVVASMEAVEAGTFGGE
;
A
#
# COMPACT_ATOMS: atom_id res chain seq x y z
N MET A 1 -32.90 11.49 34.12
CA MET A 1 -32.02 10.70 33.29
C MET A 1 -30.59 11.25 33.20
N LYS A 2 -30.34 12.55 32.99
CA LYS A 2 -28.97 13.13 32.88
C LYS A 2 -28.13 13.07 34.18
N LYS A 3 -28.73 13.03 35.36
CA LYS A 3 -28.00 12.94 36.63
C LYS A 3 -27.62 11.51 37.06
N ILE A 4 -28.23 10.50 36.48
CA ILE A 4 -27.92 9.07 36.74
C ILE A 4 -26.73 8.62 35.88
N ILE A 5 -26.59 9.19 34.67
CA ILE A 5 -25.46 8.90 33.76
C ILE A 5 -24.15 9.50 34.30
N ALA A 6 -24.20 10.68 34.93
CA ALA A 6 -23.02 11.31 35.51
C ALA A 6 -22.49 10.54 36.77
N MET A 7 -23.35 9.85 37.47
CA MET A 7 -22.98 9.08 38.67
C MET A 7 -22.38 7.70 38.33
N LEU A 8 -22.77 7.11 37.19
CA LEU A 8 -22.20 5.86 36.67
C LEU A 8 -20.81 6.06 36.05
N LEU A 9 -20.53 7.21 35.45
CA LEU A 9 -19.19 7.54 34.90
C LEU A 9 -18.14 7.83 36.00
N ALA A 10 -18.57 8.33 37.20
CA ALA A 10 -17.67 8.55 38.32
C ALA A 10 -17.27 7.26 39.07
N LEU A 11 -18.09 6.21 38.98
CA LEU A 11 -17.83 4.94 39.65
C LEU A 11 -16.83 4.05 38.88
N VAL A 12 -16.71 4.21 37.58
CA VAL A 12 -15.78 3.46 36.71
C VAL A 12 -14.34 3.95 36.85
N MET A 13 -14.12 5.21 37.22
CA MET A 13 -12.78 5.79 37.40
C MET A 13 -12.12 5.47 38.77
N LEU A 14 -12.82 4.89 39.69
CA LEU A 14 -12.29 4.56 41.04
C LEU A 14 -11.84 3.09 41.22
N LEU A 15 -11.95 2.25 40.21
CA LEU A 15 -11.62 0.82 40.26
C LEU A 15 -10.30 0.43 39.55
N SER A 16 -9.51 1.40 39.06
CA SER A 16 -8.27 1.13 38.30
C SER A 16 -6.95 1.41 39.02
N LEU A 17 -6.95 1.54 40.36
CA LEU A 17 -5.75 1.90 41.14
C LEU A 17 -5.41 0.89 42.29
N ALA A 18 -5.62 -0.40 42.09
CA ALA A 18 -5.17 -1.38 43.07
C ALA A 18 -4.74 -2.71 42.44
N ALA A 19 -3.55 -2.75 41.84
CA ALA A 19 -2.81 -3.99 41.62
C ALA A 19 -1.34 -3.72 41.24
N CYS A 20 -0.52 -3.31 42.19
CA CYS A 20 0.93 -3.45 42.17
C CYS A 20 1.42 -3.66 43.59
N ALA A 21 1.71 -4.89 43.96
CA ALA A 21 2.80 -5.31 44.87
C ALA A 21 2.56 -6.75 45.38
N SER A 22 3.39 -7.68 44.93
CA SER A 22 4.14 -8.51 45.88
C SER A 22 5.03 -9.53 45.17
N SER A 23 6.27 -9.46 45.54
CA SER A 23 7.41 -10.34 45.23
C SER A 23 7.29 -11.70 45.94
N GLY A 24 7.85 -12.76 45.33
CA GLY A 24 8.07 -14.05 45.98
C GLY A 24 8.97 -14.96 45.13
N LYS A 25 10.24 -15.05 45.52
CA LYS A 25 11.25 -16.04 45.08
C LYS A 25 10.85 -17.44 45.55
N THR A 26 11.19 -18.46 44.77
CA THR A 26 11.91 -19.68 45.24
C THR A 26 12.26 -20.61 44.07
N ASP A 27 13.54 -20.83 43.90
CA ASP A 27 14.40 -22.01 43.82
C ASP A 27 14.11 -23.13 42.79
N ALA A 28 15.20 -23.37 42.07
CA ALA A 28 15.46 -24.54 41.22
C ALA A 28 15.77 -25.77 42.12
N PRO A 29 15.76 -26.98 41.56
CA PRO A 29 17.05 -27.64 41.40
C PRO A 29 17.30 -28.36 40.07
N ALA A 30 18.58 -28.70 39.92
CA ALA A 30 19.38 -29.06 38.81
C ALA A 30 19.34 -30.52 38.31
N ALA A 31 19.92 -30.68 37.11
CA ALA A 31 20.78 -31.74 36.61
C ALA A 31 20.17 -33.03 36.05
N ALA A 32 20.50 -33.40 34.80
CA ALA A 32 21.62 -34.15 34.29
C ALA A 32 21.44 -34.43 32.80
N ASP A 33 22.38 -34.00 31.99
CA ASP A 33 23.47 -34.71 31.30
C ASP A 33 23.05 -35.81 30.31
N THR A 34 23.32 -35.65 29.01
CA THR A 34 24.24 -36.47 28.20
C THR A 34 24.12 -36.22 26.69
N ALA A 35 25.33 -35.99 26.11
CA ALA A 35 25.77 -36.37 24.75
C ALA A 35 25.40 -35.48 23.54
N ALA A 36 26.41 -34.74 23.07
CA ALA A 36 26.69 -34.44 21.66
C ALA A 36 27.30 -35.67 20.99
N PRO A 37 27.56 -35.75 19.66
CA PRO A 37 27.78 -34.69 18.67
C PRO A 37 27.18 -34.95 17.27
N ALA A 38 27.10 -33.95 16.41
CA ALA A 38 27.42 -34.00 14.98
C ALA A 38 27.52 -32.59 14.41
N GLU A 39 28.73 -32.26 13.96
CA GLU A 39 29.04 -31.08 13.16
C GLU A 39 28.35 -31.21 11.79
N THR A 40 27.64 -30.17 11.38
CA THR A 40 27.44 -29.83 9.98
C THR A 40 27.79 -28.35 9.82
N THR A 41 28.89 -28.14 9.13
CA THR A 41 29.38 -26.84 8.65
C THR A 41 28.39 -26.30 7.62
N ASP A 42 27.61 -25.31 8.02
CA ASP A 42 26.86 -24.49 7.09
C ASP A 42 27.64 -23.18 6.90
N THR A 43 28.25 -23.05 5.74
CA THR A 43 28.93 -21.85 5.28
C THR A 43 27.84 -20.86 4.83
N THR A 44 27.35 -20.05 5.74
CA THR A 44 26.62 -18.83 5.41
C THR A 44 27.61 -17.83 4.82
N ASP A 45 27.53 -17.71 3.51
CA ASP A 45 28.19 -16.65 2.74
C ASP A 45 27.52 -15.32 3.13
N THR A 46 28.09 -14.66 4.14
CA THR A 46 27.68 -13.32 4.54
C THR A 46 28.33 -12.37 3.55
N ALA A 47 27.56 -11.85 2.60
CA ALA A 47 27.98 -10.70 1.81
C ALA A 47 28.44 -9.57 2.74
N PRO A 48 29.57 -8.90 2.45
CA PRO A 48 30.05 -7.80 3.28
C PRO A 48 29.00 -6.70 3.30
N ALA A 49 28.57 -6.31 4.49
CA ALA A 49 27.86 -5.06 4.68
C ALA A 49 28.73 -3.94 4.07
N ALA A 50 28.20 -3.24 3.09
CA ALA A 50 28.86 -2.07 2.54
C ALA A 50 28.98 -1.06 3.71
N ASP A 51 30.22 -0.70 4.06
CA ASP A 51 30.51 0.43 4.93
C ASP A 51 29.97 1.70 4.25
N THR A 52 28.76 2.08 4.58
CA THR A 52 28.19 3.40 4.21
C THR A 52 29.02 4.44 4.92
N LYS A 53 29.89 5.11 4.19
CA LYS A 53 30.55 6.35 4.64
C LYS A 53 29.44 7.40 4.75
N THR A 54 28.86 7.55 5.94
CA THR A 54 28.06 8.72 6.24
C THR A 54 29.00 9.92 6.32
N ASP A 55 28.83 10.87 5.43
CA ASP A 55 29.55 12.16 5.43
C ASP A 55 29.19 13.04 6.64
N GLY A 56 28.40 12.52 7.55
CA GLY A 56 27.85 13.22 8.72
C GLY A 56 26.66 14.11 8.36
N LYS A 57 26.14 14.03 7.13
CA LYS A 57 24.93 14.71 6.68
C LYS A 57 23.69 13.96 7.17
N THR A 58 22.73 14.68 7.71
CA THR A 58 21.37 14.18 7.93
C THR A 58 20.55 14.46 6.68
N TYR A 59 20.16 13.41 5.98
CA TYR A 59 19.35 13.49 4.78
C TYR A 59 17.87 13.63 5.14
N LYS A 60 17.09 14.20 4.22
CA LYS A 60 15.66 14.48 4.40
C LYS A 60 14.85 14.04 3.19
N VAL A 61 13.75 13.36 3.44
CA VAL A 61 12.75 13.03 2.42
C VAL A 61 11.41 13.64 2.78
N ALA A 62 10.72 14.20 1.77
CA ALA A 62 9.35 14.63 1.92
C ALA A 62 8.44 13.86 0.96
N MET A 63 7.24 13.51 1.42
CA MET A 63 6.19 12.93 0.59
C MET A 63 5.08 13.96 0.37
N ILE A 64 4.57 14.02 -0.86
CA ILE A 64 3.30 14.68 -1.17
C ILE A 64 2.26 13.63 -1.52
N CYS A 65 1.02 13.81 -1.08
CA CYS A 65 -0.06 12.87 -1.38
C CYS A 65 -1.41 13.57 -1.53
N ASP A 66 -2.20 13.20 -2.52
CA ASP A 66 -3.55 13.70 -2.73
C ASP A 66 -4.61 12.97 -1.91
N SER A 67 -4.28 11.77 -1.43
CA SER A 67 -5.08 11.02 -0.47
C SER A 67 -4.57 11.21 0.95
N SER A 68 -5.42 10.90 1.94
CA SER A 68 -5.00 10.93 3.35
C SER A 68 -4.04 9.79 3.67
N ILE A 69 -3.00 10.09 4.45
CA ILE A 69 -2.11 9.05 5.01
C ILE A 69 -2.82 8.12 6.02
N ASN A 70 -4.07 8.43 6.36
CA ASN A 70 -4.92 7.62 7.25
C ASN A 70 -6.08 6.96 6.50
N ASP A 71 -6.02 6.86 5.17
CA ASP A 71 -7.08 6.30 4.34
C ASP A 71 -7.21 4.77 4.44
N GLY A 72 -6.23 4.11 5.07
CA GLY A 72 -6.14 2.64 5.13
C GLY A 72 -5.86 1.99 3.76
N GLY A 73 -5.55 2.79 2.73
CA GLY A 73 -5.33 2.39 1.36
C GLY A 73 -3.99 2.89 0.81
N TRP A 74 -4.05 3.58 -0.34
CA TRP A 74 -2.86 4.03 -1.07
C TRP A 74 -2.01 5.05 -0.30
N GLY A 75 -2.64 6.09 0.26
CA GLY A 75 -1.92 7.11 1.03
C GLY A 75 -1.20 6.52 2.23
N ALA A 76 -1.90 5.68 3.01
CA ALA A 76 -1.33 4.99 4.15
C ALA A 76 -0.18 4.04 3.75
N ALA A 77 -0.33 3.26 2.67
CA ALA A 77 0.69 2.33 2.20
C ALA A 77 1.97 3.05 1.75
N CYS A 78 1.84 4.16 1.00
CA CYS A 78 2.97 4.94 0.54
C CYS A 78 3.69 5.67 1.69
N TYR A 79 2.92 6.22 2.63
CA TYR A 79 3.46 6.85 3.83
C TYR A 79 4.25 5.84 4.67
N ASN A 80 3.68 4.68 4.95
CA ASN A 80 4.35 3.64 5.73
C ASN A 80 5.62 3.12 5.03
N ALA A 81 5.61 3.01 3.70
CA ALA A 81 6.79 2.63 2.93
C ALA A 81 7.92 3.68 3.07
N MET A 82 7.59 4.98 3.00
CA MET A 82 8.57 6.06 3.22
C MET A 82 9.11 6.03 4.65
N ILE A 83 8.24 5.90 5.65
CA ILE A 83 8.67 5.85 7.06
C ILE A 83 9.59 4.65 7.32
N ALA A 84 9.21 3.45 6.86
CA ALA A 84 10.05 2.25 7.02
C ALA A 84 11.43 2.40 6.34
N ALA A 85 11.46 3.01 5.15
CA ALA A 85 12.71 3.30 4.45
C ALA A 85 13.56 4.32 5.21
N ALA A 86 12.96 5.41 5.67
CA ALA A 86 13.66 6.47 6.39
C ALA A 86 14.18 5.99 7.76
N GLU A 87 13.43 5.19 8.49
CA GLU A 87 13.89 4.57 9.74
C GLU A 87 15.12 3.68 9.50
N LYS A 88 15.10 2.88 8.42
CA LYS A 88 16.22 2.02 8.03
C LYS A 88 17.48 2.84 7.67
N MET A 89 17.31 3.96 6.97
CA MET A 89 18.39 4.78 6.44
C MET A 89 18.83 5.91 7.40
N GLY A 90 18.06 6.19 8.44
CA GLY A 90 18.32 7.30 9.37
C GLY A 90 18.00 8.68 8.80
N TRP A 91 17.02 8.78 7.88
CA TRP A 91 16.60 10.03 7.26
C TRP A 91 15.49 10.72 8.05
N GLU A 92 15.46 12.06 8.00
CA GLU A 92 14.32 12.85 8.48
C GLU A 92 13.17 12.80 7.46
N THR A 93 11.94 12.80 7.95
CA THR A 93 10.75 12.70 7.10
C THR A 93 9.77 13.82 7.35
N GLU A 94 9.04 14.23 6.31
CA GLU A 94 7.88 15.11 6.39
C GLU A 94 6.85 14.67 5.34
N VAL A 95 5.59 15.03 5.53
CA VAL A 95 4.52 14.72 4.59
C VAL A 95 3.51 15.87 4.50
N THR A 96 3.03 16.12 3.29
CA THR A 96 1.81 16.90 3.05
C THR A 96 0.83 16.02 2.30
N ASP A 97 -0.25 15.65 2.98
CA ASP A 97 -1.31 14.79 2.42
C ASP A 97 -2.59 15.56 2.11
N SER A 98 -3.54 14.89 1.47
CA SER A 98 -4.86 15.44 1.12
C SER A 98 -4.78 16.72 0.28
N ILE A 99 -3.76 16.84 -0.58
CA ILE A 99 -3.54 18.01 -1.42
C ILE A 99 -4.39 17.93 -2.70
N SER A 100 -4.85 19.09 -3.17
CA SER A 100 -5.54 19.21 -4.47
C SER A 100 -4.55 19.24 -5.63
N GLN A 101 -5.00 18.88 -6.82
CA GLN A 101 -4.13 18.80 -8.00
C GLN A 101 -3.44 20.13 -8.34
N ASP A 102 -4.12 21.24 -8.15
CA ASP A 102 -3.58 22.58 -8.35
C ASP A 102 -2.50 23.00 -7.34
N ALA A 103 -2.35 22.25 -6.24
CA ALA A 103 -1.33 22.47 -5.22
C ALA A 103 -0.11 21.54 -5.34
N TYR A 104 -0.05 20.60 -6.28
CA TYR A 104 1.03 19.63 -6.38
C TYR A 104 2.40 20.30 -6.54
N TYR A 105 2.53 21.18 -7.52
CA TYR A 105 3.79 21.88 -7.80
C TYR A 105 4.24 22.74 -6.61
N ASP A 106 3.35 23.55 -6.05
CA ASP A 106 3.68 24.44 -4.93
C ASP A 106 4.11 23.64 -3.69
N SER A 107 3.49 22.49 -3.43
CA SER A 107 3.84 21.58 -2.33
C SER A 107 5.23 20.97 -2.53
N ILE A 108 5.58 20.56 -3.74
CA ILE A 108 6.92 20.06 -4.10
C ILE A 108 7.97 21.16 -3.88
N VAL A 109 7.74 22.34 -4.45
CA VAL A 109 8.67 23.49 -4.38
C VAL A 109 8.90 23.95 -2.94
N ALA A 110 7.87 23.88 -2.08
CA ALA A 110 8.01 24.20 -0.68
C ALA A 110 9.10 23.33 0.00
N TYR A 111 9.08 22.02 -0.23
CA TYR A 111 10.09 21.11 0.33
C TYR A 111 11.46 21.29 -0.31
N CYS A 112 11.54 21.51 -1.62
CA CYS A 112 12.81 21.82 -2.29
C CYS A 112 13.46 23.07 -1.67
N THR A 113 12.66 24.12 -1.43
CA THR A 113 13.12 25.37 -0.80
C THR A 113 13.58 25.18 0.65
N LEU A 114 12.96 24.25 1.39
CA LEU A 114 13.34 23.88 2.76
C LEU A 114 14.58 22.97 2.82
N GLY A 115 15.17 22.62 1.67
CA GLY A 115 16.39 21.84 1.59
C GLY A 115 16.21 20.35 1.88
N TYR A 116 15.09 19.78 1.41
CA TYR A 116 14.93 18.33 1.37
C TYR A 116 15.77 17.74 0.24
N ASP A 117 16.37 16.59 0.49
CA ASP A 117 17.25 15.91 -0.46
C ASP A 117 16.47 15.06 -1.48
N MET A 118 15.34 14.55 -1.06
CA MET A 118 14.46 13.74 -1.91
C MET A 118 12.99 14.10 -1.72
N ILE A 119 12.27 14.17 -2.84
CA ILE A 119 10.81 14.25 -2.86
C ILE A 119 10.25 12.90 -3.35
N TYR A 120 9.41 12.28 -2.54
CA TYR A 120 8.67 11.08 -2.89
C TYR A 120 7.26 11.45 -3.30
N ALA A 121 6.93 11.21 -4.56
CA ALA A 121 5.62 11.52 -5.15
C ALA A 121 4.94 10.22 -5.62
N PRO A 122 4.01 9.64 -4.83
CA PRO A 122 3.44 8.33 -5.09
C PRO A 122 2.23 8.38 -6.03
N GLY A 123 2.47 8.62 -7.31
CA GLY A 123 1.41 8.56 -8.31
C GLY A 123 1.79 9.22 -9.64
N ASN A 124 1.32 8.64 -10.74
CA ASN A 124 1.57 9.19 -12.08
C ASN A 124 0.98 10.60 -12.29
N GLN A 125 -0.05 10.95 -11.52
CA GLN A 125 -0.68 12.28 -11.57
C GLN A 125 0.27 13.42 -11.20
N TYR A 126 1.36 13.15 -10.51
CA TYR A 126 2.36 14.15 -10.13
C TYR A 126 3.42 14.42 -11.21
N THR A 127 3.42 13.66 -12.32
CA THR A 127 4.48 13.66 -13.34
C THR A 127 4.84 15.07 -13.82
N ASP A 128 3.86 15.87 -14.23
CA ASP A 128 4.11 17.21 -14.77
C ASP A 128 4.69 18.15 -13.70
N ALA A 129 4.15 18.11 -12.48
CA ALA A 129 4.64 18.92 -11.37
C ALA A 129 6.06 18.51 -10.94
N VAL A 130 6.35 17.20 -10.93
CA VAL A 130 7.68 16.65 -10.64
C VAL A 130 8.68 17.08 -11.70
N LEU A 131 8.38 16.94 -12.99
CA LEU A 131 9.28 17.33 -14.07
C LEU A 131 9.58 18.83 -14.05
N GLN A 132 8.58 19.67 -13.81
CA GLN A 132 8.77 21.12 -13.68
C GLN A 132 9.68 21.46 -12.48
N ALA A 133 9.43 20.90 -11.31
CA ALA A 133 10.26 21.12 -10.13
C ALA A 133 11.69 20.58 -10.30
N ALA A 134 11.85 19.44 -10.97
CA ALA A 134 13.16 18.83 -11.24
C ALA A 134 14.05 19.70 -12.15
N GLU A 135 13.45 20.46 -13.07
CA GLU A 135 14.18 21.43 -13.88
C GLU A 135 14.73 22.60 -13.05
N GLU A 136 13.95 23.07 -12.07
CA GLU A 136 14.29 24.23 -11.23
C GLU A 136 15.20 23.88 -10.06
N TYR A 137 15.15 22.62 -9.57
CA TYR A 137 15.90 22.13 -8.41
C TYR A 137 16.79 20.94 -8.77
N PRO A 138 17.89 21.15 -9.52
CA PRO A 138 18.75 20.08 -10.05
C PRO A 138 19.44 19.23 -8.96
N ASP A 139 19.59 19.77 -7.75
CA ASP A 139 20.24 19.09 -6.63
C ASP A 139 19.28 18.27 -5.76
N VAL A 140 17.97 18.29 -6.07
CA VAL A 140 16.94 17.52 -5.38
C VAL A 140 16.59 16.28 -6.20
N ALA A 141 16.48 15.14 -5.54
CA ALA A 141 16.06 13.88 -6.14
C ALA A 141 14.53 13.74 -6.11
N PHE A 142 13.93 13.27 -7.21
CA PHE A 142 12.50 13.09 -7.32
C PHE A 142 12.16 11.62 -7.62
N ALA A 143 11.65 10.90 -6.61
CA ALA A 143 11.20 9.52 -6.73
C ALA A 143 9.70 9.47 -7.00
N LEU A 144 9.33 9.13 -8.24
CA LEU A 144 7.94 9.09 -8.71
C LEU A 144 7.44 7.64 -8.74
N LEU A 145 6.63 7.23 -7.76
CA LEU A 145 6.04 5.90 -7.75
C LEU A 145 4.88 5.82 -8.77
N ASN A 146 4.83 4.75 -9.53
CA ASN A 146 3.92 4.57 -10.65
C ASN A 146 4.05 5.63 -11.76
N GLY A 147 5.21 6.26 -11.90
CA GLY A 147 5.54 7.08 -13.06
C GLY A 147 5.54 6.26 -14.36
N ALA A 148 5.56 6.92 -15.52
CA ALA A 148 5.81 6.20 -16.77
C ALA A 148 7.29 5.84 -16.92
N GLU A 149 7.59 4.75 -17.67
CA GLU A 149 8.97 4.31 -17.91
C GLU A 149 9.83 5.41 -18.55
N ASP A 150 9.24 6.24 -19.39
CA ASP A 150 9.94 7.31 -20.11
C ASP A 150 10.05 8.62 -19.32
N THR A 151 9.49 8.70 -18.12
CA THR A 151 9.52 9.92 -17.30
C THR A 151 10.94 10.35 -16.93
N PRO A 152 11.86 9.47 -16.48
CA PRO A 152 13.24 9.87 -16.17
C PRO A 152 13.96 10.50 -17.38
N ALA A 153 13.71 9.99 -18.59
CA ALA A 153 14.31 10.51 -19.81
C ALA A 153 13.82 11.93 -20.20
N LYS A 154 12.70 12.37 -19.61
CA LYS A 154 12.16 13.73 -19.80
C LYS A 154 12.75 14.74 -18.83
N ALA A 155 13.39 14.29 -17.75
CA ALA A 155 14.01 15.16 -16.75
C ALA A 155 15.31 15.75 -17.29
N VAL A 156 15.36 17.08 -17.44
CA VAL A 156 16.51 17.81 -18.02
C VAL A 156 17.80 17.58 -17.22
N ASN A 157 17.69 17.47 -15.90
CA ASN A 157 18.83 17.33 -15.00
C ASN A 157 19.11 15.85 -14.63
N GLY A 158 18.33 14.89 -15.12
CA GLY A 158 18.49 13.48 -14.79
C GLY A 158 18.24 13.13 -13.31
N ASN A 159 17.50 13.98 -12.58
CA ASN A 159 17.25 13.87 -11.15
C ASN A 159 15.84 13.33 -10.82
N VAL A 160 15.23 12.64 -11.77
CA VAL A 160 13.93 11.94 -11.61
C VAL A 160 14.12 10.45 -11.81
N SER A 161 13.52 9.65 -10.97
CA SER A 161 13.43 8.19 -11.09
C SER A 161 11.97 7.74 -11.01
N SER A 162 11.56 6.82 -11.89
CA SER A 162 10.25 6.17 -11.83
C SER A 162 10.35 4.85 -11.10
N LEU A 163 9.61 4.72 -10.00
CA LEU A 163 9.50 3.49 -9.23
C LEU A 163 8.29 2.71 -9.76
N LEU A 164 8.56 1.57 -10.41
CA LEU A 164 7.54 0.83 -11.16
C LEU A 164 7.29 -0.57 -10.56
N PRO A 165 6.33 -0.71 -9.62
CA PRO A 165 5.86 -2.02 -9.21
C PRO A 165 5.25 -2.73 -10.42
N ASN A 166 5.45 -4.06 -10.51
CA ASN A 166 4.90 -4.82 -11.62
C ASN A 166 3.38 -4.97 -11.47
N ALA A 167 2.64 -4.05 -12.09
CA ALA A 167 1.19 -3.99 -12.02
C ALA A 167 0.52 -5.29 -12.52
N GLN A 168 1.06 -5.93 -13.57
CA GLN A 168 0.53 -7.19 -14.07
C GLN A 168 0.70 -8.33 -13.06
N GLN A 169 1.84 -8.41 -12.36
CA GLN A 169 2.01 -9.38 -11.28
C GLN A 169 1.05 -9.17 -10.11
N ILE A 170 0.81 -7.91 -9.73
CA ILE A 170 -0.17 -7.55 -8.70
C ILE A 170 -1.55 -8.08 -9.08
N GLY A 171 -2.00 -7.78 -10.30
CA GLY A 171 -3.25 -8.30 -10.82
C GLY A 171 -3.27 -9.81 -10.92
N TRP A 172 -2.17 -10.43 -11.36
CA TRP A 172 -2.06 -11.88 -11.53
C TRP A 172 -2.28 -12.64 -10.21
N ILE A 173 -1.68 -12.18 -9.11
CA ILE A 173 -1.87 -12.79 -7.78
C ILE A 173 -3.32 -12.73 -7.34
N ALA A 174 -3.97 -11.56 -7.46
CA ALA A 174 -5.38 -11.39 -7.11
C ALA A 174 -6.29 -12.22 -8.02
N GLY A 175 -6.00 -12.24 -9.33
CA GLY A 175 -6.77 -13.00 -10.32
C GLY A 175 -6.71 -14.49 -10.12
N ALA A 176 -5.55 -15.04 -9.73
CA ALA A 176 -5.42 -16.45 -9.42
C ALA A 176 -6.33 -16.85 -8.25
N LEU A 177 -6.39 -16.04 -7.19
CA LEU A 177 -7.31 -16.28 -6.08
C LEU A 177 -8.77 -16.15 -6.53
N ALA A 178 -9.09 -15.10 -7.29
CA ALA A 178 -10.46 -14.89 -7.78
C ALA A 178 -10.97 -16.06 -8.65
N GLY A 179 -10.11 -16.61 -9.52
CA GLY A 179 -10.43 -17.77 -10.34
C GLY A 179 -10.69 -19.05 -9.54
N LEU A 180 -10.00 -19.22 -8.40
CA LEU A 180 -10.24 -20.34 -7.47
C LEU A 180 -11.56 -20.15 -6.69
N MET A 181 -11.83 -18.94 -6.22
CA MET A 181 -12.91 -18.63 -5.29
C MET A 181 -14.28 -18.46 -5.96
N THR A 182 -14.32 -17.99 -7.21
CA THR A 182 -15.61 -17.74 -7.86
C THR A 182 -16.44 -19.00 -8.01
N GLU A 183 -17.70 -18.90 -7.65
CA GLU A 183 -18.74 -19.92 -7.89
C GLU A 183 -19.61 -19.56 -9.12
N SER A 184 -19.84 -18.27 -9.35
CA SER A 184 -20.63 -17.79 -10.48
C SER A 184 -19.87 -17.82 -11.81
N GLY A 185 -18.53 -17.82 -11.76
CA GLY A 185 -17.66 -17.63 -12.90
C GLY A 185 -17.60 -16.17 -13.40
N LYS A 186 -18.15 -15.20 -12.65
CA LYS A 186 -18.17 -13.79 -13.03
C LYS A 186 -17.41 -12.95 -12.02
N LEU A 187 -16.43 -12.20 -12.52
CA LEU A 187 -15.54 -11.40 -11.72
C LEU A 187 -15.82 -9.91 -11.91
N GLY A 188 -15.71 -9.15 -10.84
CA GLY A 188 -15.79 -7.69 -10.85
C GLY A 188 -14.40 -7.06 -10.70
N PHE A 189 -14.15 -6.00 -11.45
CA PHE A 189 -13.01 -5.11 -11.22
C PHE A 189 -13.51 -3.66 -11.32
N ILE A 190 -13.05 -2.79 -10.40
CA ILE A 190 -13.39 -1.36 -10.43
C ILE A 190 -12.10 -0.56 -10.51
N GLY A 191 -11.98 0.31 -11.53
CA GLY A 191 -10.87 1.22 -11.70
C GLY A 191 -11.16 2.60 -11.13
N GLY A 192 -10.16 3.19 -10.47
CA GLY A 192 -10.23 4.60 -10.08
C GLY A 192 -10.09 5.50 -11.29
N MET A 193 -8.94 5.41 -11.96
CA MET A 193 -8.62 6.13 -13.19
C MET A 193 -8.08 5.16 -14.24
N GLU A 194 -8.22 5.54 -15.52
CA GLU A 194 -7.74 4.73 -16.64
C GLU A 194 -6.23 4.91 -16.86
N LEU A 195 -5.44 4.45 -15.87
CA LEU A 195 -3.98 4.50 -15.90
C LEU A 195 -3.37 3.21 -16.46
N ASP A 196 -2.15 3.26 -16.95
CA ASP A 196 -1.44 2.08 -17.46
C ASP A 196 -1.20 1.04 -16.36
N THR A 197 -0.95 1.48 -15.13
CA THR A 197 -0.87 0.60 -13.96
C THR A 197 -2.18 -0.12 -13.68
N THR A 198 -3.31 0.58 -13.75
CA THR A 198 -4.65 -0.03 -13.58
C THR A 198 -4.93 -1.03 -14.70
N LYS A 199 -4.61 -0.67 -15.95
CA LYS A 199 -4.73 -1.59 -17.10
C LYS A 199 -3.86 -2.84 -16.95
N GLY A 200 -2.63 -2.67 -16.45
CA GLY A 200 -1.74 -3.78 -16.15
C GLY A 200 -2.31 -4.73 -15.09
N LYS A 201 -2.86 -4.19 -14.01
CA LYS A 201 -3.55 -5.00 -12.97
C LYS A 201 -4.75 -5.74 -13.53
N ILE A 202 -5.58 -5.09 -14.35
CA ILE A 202 -6.74 -5.72 -15.01
C ILE A 202 -6.29 -6.89 -15.89
N ALA A 203 -5.27 -6.67 -16.73
CA ALA A 203 -4.77 -7.70 -17.64
C ALA A 203 -4.24 -8.92 -16.86
N GLY A 204 -3.44 -8.70 -15.82
CA GLY A 204 -2.94 -9.79 -14.97
C GLY A 204 -4.07 -10.52 -14.22
N PHE A 205 -5.04 -9.78 -13.70
CA PHE A 205 -6.20 -10.34 -13.00
C PHE A 205 -7.02 -11.26 -13.90
N GLU A 206 -7.35 -10.80 -15.10
CA GLU A 206 -8.14 -11.58 -16.06
C GLU A 206 -7.37 -12.81 -16.55
N GLU A 207 -6.08 -12.67 -16.89
CA GLU A 207 -5.22 -13.76 -17.35
C GLU A 207 -5.11 -14.87 -16.31
N ALA A 208 -4.79 -14.50 -15.07
CA ALA A 208 -4.62 -15.47 -14.00
C ALA A 208 -5.92 -16.17 -13.61
N ALA A 209 -7.01 -15.41 -13.53
CA ALA A 209 -8.32 -15.99 -13.21
C ALA A 209 -8.75 -17.03 -14.27
N LYS A 210 -8.57 -16.73 -15.55
CA LYS A 210 -8.83 -17.68 -16.64
C LYS A 210 -7.92 -18.90 -16.56
N TYR A 211 -6.62 -18.67 -16.37
CA TYR A 211 -5.64 -19.76 -16.28
C TYR A 211 -5.97 -20.75 -15.16
N VAL A 212 -6.25 -20.24 -13.96
CA VAL A 212 -6.53 -21.10 -12.80
C VAL A 212 -7.88 -21.78 -12.92
N ALA A 213 -8.92 -21.06 -13.37
CA ALA A 213 -10.24 -21.66 -13.58
C ALA A 213 -10.22 -22.80 -14.61
N GLU A 214 -9.42 -22.66 -15.68
CA GLU A 214 -9.24 -23.73 -16.67
C GLU A 214 -8.64 -25.00 -16.04
N GLN A 215 -7.65 -24.87 -15.13
CA GLN A 215 -7.09 -26.02 -14.41
C GLN A 215 -8.12 -26.74 -13.53
N GLU A 216 -9.12 -26.01 -13.03
CA GLU A 216 -10.23 -26.53 -12.23
C GLU A 216 -11.45 -26.97 -13.10
N GLY A 217 -11.33 -26.90 -14.42
CA GLY A 217 -12.41 -27.25 -15.35
C GLY A 217 -13.58 -26.25 -15.32
N LYS A 218 -13.32 -25.02 -14.89
CA LYS A 218 -14.28 -23.91 -14.82
C LYS A 218 -14.03 -22.89 -15.93
N THR A 219 -15.02 -22.05 -16.16
CA THR A 219 -14.89 -20.88 -17.05
C THR A 219 -15.15 -19.63 -16.24
N VAL A 220 -14.33 -18.60 -16.44
CA VAL A 220 -14.52 -17.29 -15.80
C VAL A 220 -14.60 -16.19 -16.84
N GLU A 221 -15.33 -15.13 -16.49
CA GLU A 221 -15.52 -13.92 -17.26
C GLU A 221 -15.24 -12.72 -16.35
N LEU A 222 -14.32 -11.86 -16.75
CA LEU A 222 -14.22 -10.52 -16.18
C LEU A 222 -15.29 -9.65 -16.82
N LEU A 223 -16.23 -9.14 -16.02
CA LEU A 223 -17.26 -8.22 -16.49
C LEU A 223 -16.64 -6.90 -16.96
N ASN A 224 -17.43 -6.10 -17.68
CA ASN A 224 -16.94 -4.78 -18.12
C ASN A 224 -16.47 -3.94 -16.93
N VAL A 225 -15.25 -3.42 -17.02
CA VAL A 225 -14.60 -2.66 -15.94
C VAL A 225 -15.05 -1.21 -15.99
N PRO A 226 -15.79 -0.71 -14.97
CA PRO A 226 -16.11 0.71 -14.85
C PRO A 226 -14.93 1.49 -14.25
N TYR A 227 -14.78 2.75 -14.67
CA TYR A 227 -13.82 3.71 -14.11
C TYR A 227 -14.54 4.87 -13.42
N ALA A 228 -14.20 5.12 -12.17
CA ALA A 228 -14.79 6.21 -11.40
C ALA A 228 -14.32 7.60 -11.86
N ASN A 229 -13.18 7.68 -12.54
CA ASN A 229 -12.43 8.90 -12.81
C ASN A 229 -12.10 9.68 -11.52
N SER A 230 -11.90 8.95 -10.43
CA SER A 230 -11.63 9.45 -9.09
C SER A 230 -11.07 8.33 -8.23
N PHE A 231 -10.26 8.67 -7.23
CA PHE A 231 -9.84 7.76 -6.16
C PHE A 231 -10.58 8.00 -4.84
N SER A 232 -11.46 9.03 -4.78
CA SER A 232 -12.13 9.48 -3.56
C SER A 232 -13.66 9.38 -3.59
N ASP A 233 -14.26 8.98 -4.71
CA ASP A 233 -15.73 8.93 -4.89
C ASP A 233 -16.30 7.56 -4.44
N ALA A 234 -16.36 7.33 -3.13
CA ALA A 234 -16.93 6.11 -2.56
C ALA A 234 -18.38 5.81 -3.00
N PRO A 235 -19.31 6.80 -3.09
CA PRO A 235 -20.64 6.58 -3.65
C PRO A 235 -20.64 5.92 -5.02
N LYS A 236 -19.71 6.31 -5.89
CA LYS A 236 -19.60 5.75 -7.24
C LYS A 236 -19.11 4.30 -7.23
N GLY A 237 -18.21 3.96 -6.31
CA GLY A 237 -17.80 2.58 -6.08
C GLY A 237 -18.98 1.68 -5.67
N LYS A 238 -19.83 2.18 -4.78
CA LYS A 238 -21.05 1.48 -4.38
C LYS A 238 -22.03 1.27 -5.53
N GLU A 239 -22.21 2.27 -6.39
CA GLU A 239 -23.04 2.17 -7.60
C GLU A 239 -22.50 1.07 -8.53
N PHE A 240 -21.22 1.12 -8.88
CA PHE A 240 -20.58 0.17 -9.78
C PHE A 240 -20.60 -1.26 -9.24
N ALA A 241 -20.28 -1.46 -7.97
CA ALA A 241 -20.36 -2.80 -7.38
C ALA A 241 -21.79 -3.33 -7.37
N THR A 242 -22.80 -2.50 -7.11
CA THR A 242 -24.21 -2.89 -7.17
C THR A 242 -24.59 -3.37 -8.58
N GLU A 243 -24.12 -2.68 -9.62
CA GLU A 243 -24.37 -3.07 -11.01
C GLU A 243 -23.66 -4.38 -11.39
N LEU A 244 -22.41 -4.56 -10.98
CA LEU A 244 -21.63 -5.78 -11.24
C LEU A 244 -22.20 -6.98 -10.48
N ILE A 245 -22.65 -6.80 -9.24
CA ILE A 245 -23.36 -7.83 -8.46
C ILE A 245 -24.66 -8.24 -9.15
N ALA A 246 -25.43 -7.28 -9.66
CA ALA A 246 -26.64 -7.56 -10.41
C ALA A 246 -26.39 -8.36 -11.71
N GLN A 247 -25.20 -8.26 -12.29
CA GLN A 247 -24.73 -9.05 -13.43
C GLN A 247 -24.19 -10.43 -13.00
N GLY A 248 -24.03 -10.66 -11.70
CA GLY A 248 -23.62 -11.93 -11.10
C GLY A 248 -22.15 -12.01 -10.68
N ALA A 249 -21.43 -10.89 -10.58
CA ALA A 249 -20.09 -10.91 -10.01
C ALA A 249 -20.11 -11.36 -8.55
N ASP A 250 -19.23 -12.29 -8.19
CA ASP A 250 -19.13 -12.83 -6.84
C ASP A 250 -17.72 -12.70 -6.23
N VAL A 251 -16.70 -12.34 -7.02
CA VAL A 251 -15.38 -11.98 -6.51
C VAL A 251 -14.92 -10.68 -7.15
N PHE A 252 -14.48 -9.75 -6.30
CA PHE A 252 -14.06 -8.41 -6.70
C PHE A 252 -12.58 -8.18 -6.42
N PHE A 253 -11.98 -7.34 -7.24
CA PHE A 253 -10.72 -6.67 -7.02
C PHE A 253 -10.83 -5.25 -7.58
N GLY A 254 -10.08 -4.30 -7.03
CA GLY A 254 -10.15 -2.92 -7.49
C GLY A 254 -8.78 -2.24 -7.51
N ASP A 255 -8.71 -1.08 -8.13
CA ASP A 255 -7.56 -0.17 -8.12
C ASP A 255 -8.08 1.27 -8.00
N ALA A 256 -8.74 1.56 -6.87
CA ALA A 256 -9.56 2.75 -6.77
C ALA A 256 -9.66 3.40 -5.37
N SER A 257 -8.86 2.99 -4.39
CA SER A 257 -8.78 3.59 -3.03
C SER A 257 -10.14 3.73 -2.31
N ALA A 258 -10.65 4.96 -2.06
CA ALA A 258 -11.94 5.13 -1.39
C ALA A 258 -13.13 4.63 -2.22
N VAL A 259 -13.01 4.56 -3.54
CA VAL A 259 -14.03 3.95 -4.41
C VAL A 259 -14.18 2.46 -4.09
N ASP A 260 -13.07 1.74 -3.81
CA ASP A 260 -13.11 0.34 -3.38
C ASP A 260 -13.81 0.17 -2.03
N SER A 261 -13.67 1.15 -1.13
CA SER A 261 -14.40 1.15 0.15
C SER A 261 -15.91 1.26 -0.08
N GLY A 262 -16.34 2.09 -1.04
CA GLY A 262 -17.74 2.16 -1.44
C GLY A 262 -18.25 0.86 -2.08
N ALA A 263 -17.41 0.19 -2.87
CA ALA A 263 -17.73 -1.12 -3.46
C ALA A 263 -17.99 -2.17 -2.36
N ARG A 264 -17.16 -2.20 -1.32
CA ARG A 264 -17.33 -3.09 -0.15
C ARG A 264 -18.65 -2.85 0.57
N GLU A 265 -19.14 -1.62 0.67
CA GLU A 265 -20.47 -1.34 1.25
C GLU A 265 -21.60 -2.00 0.44
N ALA A 266 -21.50 -2.05 -0.90
CA ALA A 266 -22.48 -2.73 -1.73
C ALA A 266 -22.39 -4.25 -1.58
N ILE A 267 -21.18 -4.79 -1.51
CA ILE A 267 -20.93 -6.23 -1.29
C ILE A 267 -21.52 -6.65 0.07
N ASP A 268 -21.28 -5.89 1.13
CA ASP A 268 -21.82 -6.15 2.47
C ASP A 268 -23.35 -6.13 2.48
N ALA A 269 -23.94 -5.13 1.82
CA ALA A 269 -25.38 -5.04 1.73
C ALA A 269 -26.00 -6.25 0.99
N ALA A 270 -25.33 -6.73 -0.06
CA ALA A 270 -25.77 -7.90 -0.82
C ALA A 270 -25.63 -9.19 0.01
N ASN A 271 -24.50 -9.38 0.69
CA ASN A 271 -24.26 -10.51 1.58
C ASN A 271 -25.25 -10.53 2.77
N ALA A 272 -25.51 -9.37 3.37
CA ALA A 272 -26.50 -9.24 4.43
C ALA A 272 -27.91 -9.59 3.96
N ALA A 273 -28.29 -9.17 2.74
CA ALA A 273 -29.57 -9.51 2.14
C ALA A 273 -29.70 -11.02 1.84
N ALA A 274 -28.58 -11.68 1.48
CA ALA A 274 -28.52 -13.13 1.27
C ALA A 274 -28.53 -13.92 2.59
N GLY A 275 -28.13 -13.29 3.71
CA GLY A 275 -27.97 -13.95 5.01
C GLY A 275 -26.70 -14.78 5.13
N GLU A 276 -25.76 -14.66 4.21
CA GLU A 276 -24.47 -15.34 4.18
C GLU A 276 -23.45 -14.58 3.35
N VAL A 277 -22.16 -14.78 3.60
CA VAL A 277 -21.07 -14.19 2.80
C VAL A 277 -20.82 -15.05 1.57
N LYS A 278 -21.20 -14.55 0.40
CA LYS A 278 -21.03 -15.20 -0.90
C LYS A 278 -20.35 -14.34 -1.95
N ILE A 279 -20.25 -13.06 -1.68
CA ILE A 279 -19.58 -12.10 -2.55
C ILE A 279 -18.37 -11.59 -1.79
N TYR A 280 -17.23 -11.67 -2.44
CA TYR A 280 -15.94 -11.43 -1.82
C TYR A 280 -15.19 -10.26 -2.46
N ASP A 281 -14.32 -9.63 -1.69
CA ASP A 281 -13.36 -8.64 -2.17
C ASP A 281 -11.93 -9.08 -1.82
N ILE A 282 -10.99 -8.73 -2.68
CA ILE A 282 -9.56 -8.90 -2.46
C ILE A 282 -8.99 -7.51 -2.18
N GLY A 283 -8.49 -7.29 -0.97
CA GLY A 283 -7.92 -6.01 -0.56
C GLY A 283 -6.60 -5.68 -1.26
N GLN A 284 -6.29 -4.40 -1.37
CA GLN A 284 -4.99 -3.87 -1.80
C GLN A 284 -4.82 -2.40 -1.38
N PRO A 285 -3.64 -1.79 -1.43
CA PRO A 285 -2.29 -2.39 -1.54
C PRO A 285 -1.71 -2.78 -0.18
N ALA A 286 -2.41 -2.45 0.91
CA ALA A 286 -2.08 -2.80 2.28
C ALA A 286 -2.86 -4.03 2.76
N ASP A 287 -2.41 -4.62 3.86
CA ASP A 287 -3.18 -5.67 4.52
C ASP A 287 -4.39 -5.07 5.23
N ILE A 288 -5.56 -5.31 4.67
CA ILE A 288 -6.86 -4.88 5.20
C ILE A 288 -7.74 -6.06 5.61
N LEU A 289 -7.16 -7.27 5.68
CA LEU A 289 -7.88 -8.46 6.14
C LEU A 289 -8.45 -8.23 7.53
N GLY A 290 -9.73 -8.57 7.70
CA GLY A 290 -10.45 -8.40 8.97
C GLY A 290 -11.07 -7.01 9.17
N GLN A 291 -10.83 -6.04 8.28
CA GLN A 291 -11.56 -4.76 8.34
C GLN A 291 -13.03 -4.91 7.91
N ASN A 292 -13.32 -5.91 7.09
CA ASN A 292 -14.65 -6.21 6.59
C ASN A 292 -14.78 -7.72 6.35
N GLU A 293 -15.97 -8.30 6.55
CA GLU A 293 -16.22 -9.74 6.40
C GLU A 293 -16.11 -10.22 4.95
N CYS A 294 -16.35 -9.35 3.97
CA CYS A 294 -16.22 -9.70 2.56
C CYS A 294 -14.77 -9.80 2.07
N ILE A 295 -13.80 -9.25 2.82
CA ILE A 295 -12.39 -9.28 2.45
C ILE A 295 -11.77 -10.64 2.79
N ILE A 296 -11.49 -11.44 1.77
CA ILE A 296 -10.95 -12.81 1.96
C ILE A 296 -9.44 -12.85 2.05
N CYS A 297 -8.74 -11.90 1.46
CA CYS A 297 -7.31 -11.68 1.64
C CYS A 297 -6.93 -10.28 1.14
N SER A 298 -5.66 -9.91 1.33
CA SER A 298 -5.10 -8.69 0.79
C SER A 298 -3.90 -9.00 -0.10
N GLN A 299 -3.89 -8.44 -1.30
CA GLN A 299 -2.70 -8.37 -2.13
C GLN A 299 -1.85 -7.19 -1.61
N VAL A 300 -0.77 -7.48 -0.90
CA VAL A 300 0.10 -6.47 -0.31
C VAL A 300 1.21 -6.11 -1.28
N THR A 301 1.39 -4.81 -1.52
CA THR A 301 2.51 -4.26 -2.28
C THR A 301 3.40 -3.45 -1.34
N ASP A 302 4.57 -4.02 -1.01
CA ASP A 302 5.57 -3.31 -0.21
C ASP A 302 6.49 -2.48 -1.13
N ASN A 303 6.28 -1.18 -1.11
CA ASN A 303 7.09 -0.22 -1.88
C ASN A 303 8.34 0.24 -1.13
N SER A 304 8.54 -0.15 0.14
CA SER A 304 9.64 0.35 0.98
C SER A 304 11.02 0.04 0.40
N ALA A 305 11.19 -1.13 -0.21
CA ALA A 305 12.45 -1.52 -0.85
C ALA A 305 12.85 -0.57 -2.00
N MET A 306 11.89 -0.09 -2.79
CA MET A 306 12.14 0.88 -3.86
C MET A 306 12.50 2.26 -3.30
N VAL A 307 11.84 2.69 -2.22
CA VAL A 307 12.17 3.95 -1.54
C VAL A 307 13.57 3.87 -0.92
N VAL A 308 13.94 2.74 -0.28
CA VAL A 308 15.30 2.50 0.22
C VAL A 308 16.32 2.59 -0.90
N ALA A 309 16.09 1.91 -2.03
CA ALA A 309 17.02 1.96 -3.16
C ALA A 309 17.21 3.39 -3.70
N SER A 310 16.13 4.19 -3.73
CA SER A 310 16.21 5.61 -4.08
C SER A 310 17.04 6.42 -3.10
N MET A 311 16.86 6.21 -1.79
CA MET A 311 17.65 6.87 -0.74
C MET A 311 19.14 6.48 -0.81
N GLU A 312 19.43 5.18 -1.00
CA GLU A 312 20.80 4.68 -1.20
C GLU A 312 21.47 5.33 -2.43
N ALA A 313 20.71 5.49 -3.52
CA ALA A 313 21.22 6.16 -4.72
C ALA A 313 21.49 7.66 -4.51
N VAL A 314 20.66 8.35 -3.70
CA VAL A 314 20.90 9.74 -3.30
C VAL A 314 22.18 9.86 -2.45
N GLU A 315 22.37 9.01 -1.44
CA GLU A 315 23.59 9.00 -0.63
C GLU A 315 24.85 8.70 -1.46
N ALA A 316 24.72 7.82 -2.45
CA ALA A 316 25.82 7.46 -3.34
C ALA A 316 26.07 8.51 -4.45
N GLY A 317 25.19 9.51 -4.62
CA GLY A 317 25.27 10.49 -5.70
C GLY A 317 25.01 9.87 -7.09
N THR A 318 24.25 8.78 -7.17
CA THR A 318 23.94 8.03 -8.41
C THR A 318 22.45 8.04 -8.75
N PHE A 319 21.65 8.83 -8.05
CA PHE A 319 20.21 8.89 -8.26
C PHE A 319 19.86 9.48 -9.63
N GLY A 320 18.88 8.90 -10.28
CA GLY A 320 18.25 9.40 -11.49
C GLY A 320 18.74 8.71 -12.77
N GLY A 321 18.02 8.92 -13.87
CA GLY A 321 18.40 8.46 -15.20
C GLY A 321 17.97 7.04 -15.54
N GLU A 322 17.25 6.33 -14.67
CA GLU A 322 16.67 5.01 -14.92
C GLU A 322 15.16 4.98 -14.65
#